data_8c0484aacafd7137bb460ebd21c43e7d
#
_entry.id   8c0484aacafd7137bb460ebd21c43e7d
#
_cell.length_a   1.000
_cell.length_b   1.000
_cell.length_c   1.000
_cell.angle_alpha   90.00
_cell.angle_beta   90.00
_cell.angle_gamma   90.00
#
_symmetry.space_group_name_H-M   'P 1'
#
loop_
_entity.id
_entity.type
_entity.pdbx_description
1 polymer ?
#
loop_
_entity_poly.entity_id
_entity_poly.type
_entity_poly.pdbx_seq_one_letter_code
_entity_poly.pdbx_strand_id
1 'polypeptide(L)'
;MEDIEHLILGAGPAGLRVAQVLAQAGCEVLVLEKHAEIGPKTCAGGLTGKTMRELTPLGLPADATLASIGHVAFAGGRQVVLDAELTLVHTIARRDLGRYQLQWARGAGATVRAGVPASDIDLGERTVRADGRRIRWRHLIGADGADSAVRRALGLPSPRTYFAAEYNVPGLRLEPLRIECDPGAIANGYFWVFPHQAYTSVGAVAPKRVVAPATLRRYLDGRCEGLGVTREDVPFEGATLEVAYHGCHFPGGVHLAGDAAGVISSLTAEGIYAALVTGEEVARTILEPRAPAPKTTSWLRTKRWHDRLSRWLARPATRDRTFGLFASVAETRWLRRPLASWLLNG
;
A
#
# COMPACT_ATOMS: atom_id res chain seq x y z
N MET A 1 13.05 19.14 26.35
CA MET A 1 11.97 19.04 25.31
C MET A 1 12.67 19.40 24.02
N GLU A 2 12.46 18.66 22.97
CA GLU A 2 13.00 18.89 21.63
C GLU A 2 11.89 19.58 20.80
N ASP A 3 12.20 20.67 20.11
CA ASP A 3 11.23 21.35 19.24
C ASP A 3 11.58 21.00 17.79
N ILE A 4 10.61 20.53 17.02
CA ILE A 4 10.76 20.06 15.64
C ILE A 4 9.70 20.74 14.77
N GLU A 5 10.10 21.30 13.65
CA GLU A 5 9.13 21.93 12.75
C GLU A 5 8.19 20.90 12.13
N HIS A 6 8.73 19.82 11.53
CA HIS A 6 7.96 18.78 10.88
C HIS A 6 8.29 17.42 11.46
N LEU A 7 7.35 16.85 12.24
CA LEU A 7 7.46 15.51 12.82
C LEU A 7 6.62 14.52 12.02
N ILE A 8 7.29 13.48 11.51
CA ILE A 8 6.65 12.41 10.73
C ILE A 8 6.71 11.12 11.53
N LEU A 9 5.57 10.48 11.75
CA LEU A 9 5.48 9.15 12.36
C LEU A 9 5.29 8.10 11.27
N GLY A 10 6.29 7.23 11.13
CA GLY A 10 6.37 6.14 10.16
C GLY A 10 7.28 6.44 8.96
N ALA A 11 8.22 5.51 8.71
CA ALA A 11 9.16 5.55 7.59
C ALA A 11 8.75 4.60 6.43
N GLY A 12 7.44 4.48 6.19
CA GLY A 12 6.91 3.83 4.99
C GLY A 12 6.97 4.75 3.75
N PRO A 13 6.48 4.29 2.58
CA PRO A 13 6.54 5.06 1.33
C PRO A 13 5.97 6.46 1.42
N ALA A 14 4.88 6.66 2.19
CA ALA A 14 4.28 7.97 2.38
C ALA A 14 5.19 8.89 3.23
N GLY A 15 5.62 8.42 4.40
CA GLY A 15 6.41 9.23 5.33
C GLY A 15 7.77 9.63 4.76
N LEU A 16 8.46 8.69 4.09
CA LEU A 16 9.73 9.00 3.43
C LEU A 16 9.56 9.94 2.24
N ARG A 17 8.41 9.89 1.54
CA ARG A 17 8.12 10.85 0.47
C ARG A 17 7.82 12.25 1.02
N VAL A 18 7.05 12.37 2.12
CA VAL A 18 6.86 13.65 2.83
C VAL A 18 8.22 14.21 3.26
N ALA A 19 9.04 13.37 3.92
CA ALA A 19 10.35 13.77 4.42
C ALA A 19 11.25 14.28 3.30
N GLN A 20 11.32 13.55 2.19
CA GLN A 20 12.13 13.93 1.04
C GLN A 20 11.72 15.31 0.50
N VAL A 21 10.42 15.53 0.26
CA VAL A 21 9.93 16.77 -0.36
C VAL A 21 10.12 17.97 0.56
N LEU A 22 9.83 17.84 1.87
CA LEU A 22 10.04 18.93 2.84
C LEU A 22 11.52 19.26 3.02
N ALA A 23 12.36 18.23 3.15
CA ALA A 23 13.81 18.44 3.30
C ALA A 23 14.45 19.05 2.05
N GLN A 24 14.01 18.68 0.83
CA GLN A 24 14.43 19.33 -0.42
C GLN A 24 14.07 20.81 -0.49
N ALA A 25 13.00 21.22 0.21
CA ALA A 25 12.62 22.62 0.35
C ALA A 25 13.36 23.36 1.49
N GLY A 26 14.33 22.71 2.15
CA GLY A 26 15.13 23.27 3.23
C GLY A 26 14.46 23.25 4.60
N CYS A 27 13.35 22.52 4.76
CA CYS A 27 12.67 22.40 6.04
C CYS A 27 13.39 21.44 7.00
N GLU A 28 13.30 21.73 8.31
CA GLU A 28 13.71 20.78 9.34
C GLU A 28 12.69 19.64 9.44
N VAL A 29 13.15 18.40 9.27
CA VAL A 29 12.29 17.19 9.25
C VAL A 29 12.88 16.10 10.13
N LEU A 30 12.05 15.59 11.05
CA LEU A 30 12.33 14.39 11.82
C LEU A 30 11.31 13.30 11.51
N VAL A 31 11.79 12.13 11.08
CA VAL A 31 10.99 10.91 10.93
C VAL A 31 11.29 9.96 12.07
N LEU A 32 10.26 9.48 12.75
CA LEU A 32 10.32 8.40 13.74
C LEU A 32 9.72 7.13 13.18
N GLU A 33 10.47 6.05 13.19
CA GLU A 33 10.01 4.72 12.80
C GLU A 33 10.15 3.75 13.98
N LYS A 34 9.07 3.04 14.30
CA LYS A 34 9.04 2.09 15.43
C LYS A 34 9.89 0.84 15.21
N HIS A 35 10.07 0.41 13.97
CA HIS A 35 10.89 -0.74 13.61
C HIS A 35 12.35 -0.32 13.45
N ALA A 36 13.26 -1.20 13.87
CA ALA A 36 14.69 -0.97 13.71
C ALA A 36 15.12 -1.01 12.23
N GLU A 37 14.45 -1.83 11.43
CA GLU A 37 14.67 -1.91 9.99
C GLU A 37 13.54 -1.23 9.23
N ILE A 38 13.89 -0.35 8.29
CA ILE A 38 12.96 0.35 7.41
C ILE A 38 12.78 -0.45 6.12
N GLY A 39 11.52 -0.64 5.73
CA GLY A 39 11.16 -1.29 4.47
C GLY A 39 10.36 -2.57 4.61
N PRO A 40 10.76 -3.56 5.43
CA PRO A 40 9.98 -4.78 5.58
C PRO A 40 8.51 -4.51 5.94
N LYS A 41 7.62 -5.08 5.17
CA LYS A 41 6.16 -5.00 5.37
C LYS A 41 5.50 -6.06 4.52
N THR A 42 4.49 -6.74 5.03
CA THR A 42 3.63 -7.66 4.27
C THR A 42 3.04 -6.93 3.06
N CYS A 43 3.43 -7.34 1.87
CA CYS A 43 3.01 -6.72 0.61
C CYS A 43 3.60 -7.51 -0.57
N ALA A 44 2.79 -7.86 -1.54
CA ALA A 44 3.25 -8.51 -2.78
C ALA A 44 4.36 -7.74 -3.53
N GLY A 45 4.64 -6.49 -3.19
CA GLY A 45 5.73 -5.70 -3.77
C GLY A 45 5.50 -5.28 -5.22
N GLY A 46 4.27 -5.37 -5.71
CA GLY A 46 3.91 -5.02 -7.09
C GLY A 46 3.88 -3.51 -7.30
N LEU A 47 4.52 -3.05 -8.37
CA LEU A 47 4.58 -1.67 -8.83
C LEU A 47 3.93 -1.58 -10.21
N THR A 48 2.82 -0.87 -10.30
CA THR A 48 2.15 -0.59 -11.58
C THR A 48 2.92 0.46 -12.39
N GLY A 49 2.61 0.59 -13.68
CA GLY A 49 3.25 1.58 -14.54
C GLY A 49 3.17 3.02 -14.00
N LYS A 50 2.05 3.38 -13.35
CA LYS A 50 1.94 4.70 -12.68
C LYS A 50 2.87 4.84 -11.48
N THR A 51 3.07 3.76 -10.71
CA THR A 51 4.02 3.75 -9.60
C THR A 51 5.45 3.89 -10.09
N MET A 52 5.79 3.19 -11.18
CA MET A 52 7.11 3.32 -11.81
C MET A 52 7.37 4.74 -12.32
N ARG A 53 6.35 5.42 -12.87
CA ARG A 53 6.48 6.83 -13.28
C ARG A 53 6.77 7.79 -12.11
N GLU A 54 6.38 7.44 -10.89
CA GLU A 54 6.75 8.23 -9.69
C GLU A 54 8.16 7.88 -9.17
N LEU A 55 8.57 6.62 -9.24
CA LEU A 55 9.82 6.14 -8.64
C LEU A 55 11.05 6.32 -9.55
N THR A 56 10.89 6.13 -10.86
CA THR A 56 12.01 6.23 -11.82
C THR A 56 12.67 7.62 -11.81
N PRO A 57 11.92 8.74 -11.81
CA PRO A 57 12.53 10.07 -11.71
C PRO A 57 13.25 10.34 -10.39
N LEU A 58 12.95 9.56 -9.33
CA LEU A 58 13.63 9.64 -8.04
C LEU A 58 14.94 8.85 -8.01
N GLY A 59 15.27 8.14 -9.09
CA GLY A 59 16.48 7.35 -9.20
C GLY A 59 16.33 5.88 -8.79
N LEU A 60 15.12 5.30 -8.92
CA LEU A 60 14.99 3.85 -8.76
C LEU A 60 15.71 3.15 -9.91
N PRO A 61 16.75 2.33 -9.64
CA PRO A 61 17.46 1.60 -10.71
C PRO A 61 16.54 0.60 -11.42
N ALA A 62 16.71 0.46 -12.71
CA ALA A 62 15.90 -0.47 -13.52
C ALA A 62 16.09 -1.94 -13.09
N ASP A 63 17.30 -2.30 -12.69
CA ASP A 63 17.67 -3.62 -12.21
C ASP A 63 17.24 -3.90 -10.76
N ALA A 64 16.72 -2.90 -10.05
CA ALA A 64 16.13 -3.12 -8.72
C ALA A 64 14.77 -3.83 -8.78
N THR A 65 14.18 -3.95 -9.98
CA THR A 65 12.85 -4.53 -10.17
C THR A 65 12.89 -5.71 -11.14
N LEU A 66 11.95 -6.64 -10.95
CA LEU A 66 11.66 -7.69 -11.94
C LEU A 66 10.36 -7.31 -12.67
N ALA A 67 10.43 -7.15 -13.99
CA ALA A 67 9.27 -6.88 -14.82
C ALA A 67 8.58 -8.19 -15.23
N SER A 68 7.27 -8.28 -15.03
CA SER A 68 6.45 -9.44 -15.39
C SER A 68 5.13 -9.00 -16.00
N ILE A 69 4.61 -9.81 -16.93
CA ILE A 69 3.25 -9.62 -17.43
C ILE A 69 2.26 -10.16 -16.40
N GLY A 70 1.33 -9.31 -15.97
CA GLY A 70 0.28 -9.68 -15.02
C GLY A 70 -0.84 -10.48 -15.68
N HIS A 71 -1.17 -11.63 -15.10
CA HIS A 71 -2.33 -12.43 -15.48
C HIS A 71 -3.40 -12.34 -14.42
N VAL A 72 -4.66 -12.22 -14.83
CA VAL A 72 -5.81 -12.28 -13.93
C VAL A 72 -6.56 -13.57 -14.21
N ALA A 73 -6.72 -14.41 -13.18
CA ALA A 73 -7.48 -15.64 -13.22
C ALA A 73 -8.75 -15.52 -12.38
N PHE A 74 -9.79 -16.27 -12.79
CA PHE A 74 -11.06 -16.35 -12.06
C PHE A 74 -11.32 -17.79 -11.65
N ALA A 75 -12.02 -17.99 -10.54
CA ALA A 75 -12.44 -19.31 -10.09
C ALA A 75 -13.17 -20.06 -11.24
N GLY A 76 -12.87 -21.35 -11.41
CA GLY A 76 -13.36 -22.15 -12.53
C GLY A 76 -12.39 -22.27 -13.71
N GLY A 77 -11.14 -21.84 -13.55
CA GLY A 77 -10.06 -22.05 -14.53
C GLY A 77 -9.98 -21.04 -15.66
N ARG A 78 -10.83 -20.01 -15.66
CA ARG A 78 -10.74 -18.92 -16.65
C ARG A 78 -9.52 -18.05 -16.35
N GLN A 79 -8.63 -17.92 -17.33
CA GLN A 79 -7.46 -17.04 -17.26
C GLN A 79 -7.52 -16.00 -18.36
N VAL A 80 -7.24 -14.75 -18.02
CA VAL A 80 -7.25 -13.65 -18.98
C VAL A 80 -5.98 -12.84 -18.80
N VAL A 81 -5.20 -12.69 -19.87
CA VAL A 81 -4.19 -11.64 -19.97
C VAL A 81 -4.92 -10.38 -20.41
N LEU A 82 -5.02 -9.39 -19.52
CA LEU A 82 -5.80 -8.19 -19.79
C LEU A 82 -5.23 -7.40 -21.00
N ASP A 83 -3.95 -7.08 -20.97
CA ASP A 83 -3.18 -6.53 -22.09
C ASP A 83 -1.69 -6.56 -21.68
N ALA A 84 -0.82 -7.15 -22.48
CA ALA A 84 0.59 -7.35 -22.14
C ALA A 84 1.34 -6.03 -21.85
N GLU A 85 1.05 -4.96 -22.60
CA GLU A 85 1.71 -3.67 -22.40
C GLU A 85 1.19 -2.93 -21.16
N LEU A 86 -0.11 -3.05 -20.87
CA LEU A 86 -0.76 -2.35 -19.76
C LEU A 86 -0.71 -3.14 -18.44
N THR A 87 -0.49 -4.46 -18.51
CA THR A 87 -0.38 -5.33 -17.34
C THR A 87 1.08 -5.63 -16.97
N LEU A 88 2.03 -4.88 -17.52
CA LEU A 88 3.41 -4.96 -17.06
C LEU A 88 3.48 -4.46 -15.62
N VAL A 89 3.77 -5.38 -14.71
CA VAL A 89 3.96 -5.12 -13.28
C VAL A 89 5.41 -5.36 -12.94
N HIS A 90 6.02 -4.40 -12.29
CA HIS A 90 7.35 -4.57 -11.71
C HIS A 90 7.19 -5.05 -10.27
N THR A 91 8.02 -5.99 -9.83
CA THR A 91 8.10 -6.40 -8.44
C THR A 91 9.41 -5.95 -7.83
N ILE A 92 9.35 -5.50 -6.58
CA ILE A 92 10.51 -5.11 -5.79
C ILE A 92 10.34 -5.61 -4.36
N ALA A 93 11.42 -6.13 -3.77
CA ALA A 93 11.40 -6.45 -2.35
C ALA A 93 11.13 -5.17 -1.52
N ARG A 94 10.22 -5.26 -0.56
CA ARG A 94 9.84 -4.10 0.26
C ARG A 94 11.03 -3.51 1.03
N ARG A 95 11.96 -4.36 1.48
CA ARG A 95 13.23 -3.96 2.07
C ARG A 95 14.03 -3.06 1.13
N ASP A 96 14.15 -3.42 -0.13
CA ASP A 96 14.93 -2.66 -1.10
C ASP A 96 14.27 -1.34 -1.46
N LEU A 97 12.95 -1.34 -1.69
CA LEU A 97 12.20 -0.10 -1.90
C LEU A 97 12.38 0.86 -0.71
N GLY A 98 12.26 0.35 0.53
CA GLY A 98 12.45 1.14 1.73
C GLY A 98 13.86 1.72 1.84
N ARG A 99 14.88 0.93 1.47
CA ARG A 99 16.28 1.38 1.45
C ARG A 99 16.49 2.54 0.46
N TYR A 100 15.98 2.42 -0.77
CA TYR A 100 16.07 3.51 -1.75
C TYR A 100 15.36 4.78 -1.25
N GLN A 101 14.13 4.64 -0.77
CA GLN A 101 13.38 5.78 -0.25
C GLN A 101 14.05 6.44 0.96
N LEU A 102 14.65 5.64 1.85
CA LEU A 102 15.43 6.16 2.98
C LEU A 102 16.66 6.95 2.51
N GLN A 103 17.38 6.43 1.51
CA GLN A 103 18.51 7.13 0.91
C GLN A 103 18.10 8.46 0.30
N TRP A 104 16.99 8.52 -0.42
CA TRP A 104 16.48 9.76 -1.01
C TRP A 104 16.08 10.79 0.06
N ALA A 105 15.38 10.34 1.11
CA ALA A 105 14.98 11.24 2.19
C ALA A 105 16.20 11.79 2.97
N ARG A 106 17.15 10.94 3.32
CA ARG A 106 18.39 11.34 3.97
C ARG A 106 19.28 12.20 3.08
N GLY A 107 19.40 11.85 1.82
CA GLY A 107 20.13 12.66 0.82
C GLY A 107 19.54 14.05 0.62
N ALA A 108 18.24 14.22 0.86
CA ALA A 108 17.56 15.51 0.87
C ALA A 108 17.77 16.31 2.18
N GLY A 109 18.31 15.70 3.24
CA GLY A 109 18.57 16.36 4.53
C GLY A 109 17.63 15.95 5.67
N ALA A 110 16.71 15.00 5.47
CA ALA A 110 15.80 14.55 6.52
C ALA A 110 16.53 13.70 7.58
N THR A 111 16.25 13.95 8.85
CA THR A 111 16.68 13.10 9.96
C THR A 111 15.69 11.94 10.13
N VAL A 112 16.19 10.70 10.11
CA VAL A 112 15.36 9.50 10.27
C VAL A 112 15.91 8.66 11.42
N ARG A 113 15.10 8.49 12.48
CA ARG A 113 15.40 7.66 13.66
C ARG A 113 14.56 6.38 13.60
N ALA A 114 15.19 5.26 13.35
CA ALA A 114 14.59 3.93 13.36
C ALA A 114 14.70 3.28 14.75
N GLY A 115 13.78 2.36 15.08
CA GLY A 115 13.70 1.72 16.38
C GLY A 115 13.12 2.62 17.48
N VAL A 116 12.49 3.75 17.11
CA VAL A 116 11.97 4.74 18.05
C VAL A 116 10.44 4.83 17.93
N PRO A 117 9.69 4.05 18.73
CA PRO A 117 8.24 4.16 18.76
C PRO A 117 7.79 5.49 19.37
N ALA A 118 6.76 6.08 18.76
CA ALA A 118 6.09 7.27 19.29
C ALA A 118 4.87 6.86 20.13
N SER A 119 4.65 7.53 21.24
CA SER A 119 3.50 7.35 22.14
C SER A 119 2.99 8.69 22.66
N ASP A 120 1.90 8.68 23.44
CA ASP A 120 1.36 9.84 24.14
C ASP A 120 1.23 11.07 23.21
N ILE A 121 0.51 10.89 22.10
CA ILE A 121 0.25 11.96 21.13
C ILE A 121 -0.79 12.91 21.75
N ASP A 122 -0.36 14.13 22.08
CA ASP A 122 -1.22 15.20 22.57
C ASP A 122 -1.36 16.27 21.48
N LEU A 123 -2.54 16.31 20.86
CA LEU A 123 -2.82 17.26 19.78
C LEU A 123 -3.02 18.69 20.30
N GLY A 124 -3.48 18.87 21.56
CA GLY A 124 -3.68 20.16 22.18
C GLY A 124 -2.34 20.85 22.52
N GLU A 125 -1.49 20.13 23.22
CA GLU A 125 -0.14 20.58 23.59
C GLU A 125 0.86 20.46 22.43
N ARG A 126 0.48 19.84 21.32
CA ARG A 126 1.32 19.55 20.16
C ARG A 126 2.59 18.80 20.54
N THR A 127 2.47 17.76 21.35
CA THR A 127 3.61 16.94 21.79
C THR A 127 3.41 15.46 21.50
N VAL A 128 4.54 14.79 21.33
CA VAL A 128 4.64 13.32 21.21
C VAL A 128 5.74 12.87 22.16
N ARG A 129 5.57 11.70 22.78
CA ARG A 129 6.65 11.06 23.53
C ARG A 129 7.39 10.09 22.62
N ALA A 130 8.70 10.19 22.57
CA ALA A 130 9.57 9.26 21.86
C ALA A 130 10.90 9.14 22.61
N ASP A 131 11.43 7.92 22.73
CA ASP A 131 12.71 7.66 23.41
C ASP A 131 12.81 8.31 24.81
N GLY A 132 11.73 8.23 25.59
CA GLY A 132 11.63 8.81 26.92
C GLY A 132 11.54 10.35 26.99
N ARG A 133 11.58 11.03 25.86
CA ARG A 133 11.56 12.49 25.75
C ARG A 133 10.25 13.00 25.15
N ARG A 134 9.87 14.24 25.47
CA ARG A 134 8.80 14.96 24.79
C ARG A 134 9.38 15.74 23.60
N ILE A 135 8.75 15.56 22.44
CA ILE A 135 9.03 16.30 21.20
C ILE A 135 7.82 17.18 20.93
N ARG A 136 8.02 18.48 20.81
CA ARG A 136 7.00 19.43 20.37
C ARG A 136 7.12 19.61 18.85
N TRP A 137 6.00 19.73 18.18
CA TRP A 137 5.94 19.83 16.74
C TRP A 137 5.09 21.02 16.27
N ARG A 138 5.40 21.57 15.10
CA ARG A 138 4.56 22.55 14.38
C ARG A 138 3.61 21.83 13.42
N HIS A 139 4.11 20.84 12.66
CA HIS A 139 3.35 19.96 11.81
C HIS A 139 3.59 18.51 12.24
N LEU A 140 2.50 17.76 12.47
CA LEU A 140 2.52 16.33 12.74
C LEU A 140 1.96 15.56 11.55
N ILE A 141 2.76 14.67 10.99
CA ILE A 141 2.35 13.85 9.86
C ILE A 141 2.26 12.39 10.28
N GLY A 142 1.03 11.84 10.33
CA GLY A 142 0.78 10.41 10.51
C GLY A 142 0.95 9.66 9.20
N ALA A 143 2.07 8.95 9.07
CA ALA A 143 2.37 8.02 7.98
C ALA A 143 2.65 6.60 8.55
N ASP A 144 2.08 6.32 9.70
CA ASP A 144 2.30 5.19 10.61
C ASP A 144 1.42 3.96 10.28
N GLY A 145 0.90 3.91 9.05
CA GLY A 145 0.24 2.74 8.49
C GLY A 145 -1.21 2.55 8.91
N ALA A 146 -1.74 1.35 8.68
CA ALA A 146 -3.15 1.03 8.87
C ALA A 146 -3.60 1.19 10.34
N ASP A 147 -2.72 0.91 11.30
CA ASP A 147 -2.99 1.06 12.74
C ASP A 147 -2.48 2.41 13.27
N SER A 148 -2.71 3.48 12.52
CA SER A 148 -2.19 4.81 12.82
C SER A 148 -2.58 5.32 14.20
N ALA A 149 -1.56 5.69 14.99
CA ALA A 149 -1.72 6.33 16.28
C ALA A 149 -2.20 7.78 16.12
N VAL A 150 -1.72 8.47 15.07
CA VAL A 150 -2.17 9.84 14.78
C VAL A 150 -3.64 9.86 14.39
N ARG A 151 -4.11 8.91 13.56
CA ARG A 151 -5.53 8.77 13.22
C ARG A 151 -6.37 8.52 14.46
N ARG A 152 -5.94 7.65 15.39
CA ARG A 152 -6.63 7.42 16.65
C ARG A 152 -6.67 8.68 17.54
N ALA A 153 -5.57 9.42 17.63
CA ALA A 153 -5.53 10.68 18.38
C ALA A 153 -6.51 11.72 17.80
N LEU A 154 -6.78 11.70 16.50
CA LEU A 154 -7.82 12.50 15.84
C LEU A 154 -9.25 11.99 16.11
N GLY A 155 -9.44 10.89 16.84
CA GLY A 155 -10.76 10.28 17.08
C GLY A 155 -11.38 9.61 15.85
N LEU A 156 -10.59 9.34 14.81
CA LEU A 156 -11.09 8.76 13.56
C LEU A 156 -11.15 7.22 13.63
N PRO A 157 -12.30 6.61 13.29
CA PRO A 157 -12.48 5.16 13.37
C PRO A 157 -11.77 4.43 12.23
N SER A 158 -11.62 3.10 12.34
CA SER A 158 -11.20 2.20 11.27
C SER A 158 -12.36 1.30 10.80
N PRO A 159 -13.34 1.83 10.06
CA PRO A 159 -14.59 1.13 9.78
C PRO A 159 -14.45 0.02 8.74
N ARG A 160 -13.45 0.08 7.88
CA ARG A 160 -13.26 -0.88 6.78
C ARG A 160 -11.81 -1.30 6.67
N THR A 161 -11.53 -2.52 7.10
CA THR A 161 -10.20 -3.10 7.02
C THR A 161 -10.20 -4.39 6.20
N TYR A 162 -9.09 -4.61 5.50
CA TYR A 162 -8.74 -5.88 4.87
C TYR A 162 -7.60 -6.52 5.65
N PHE A 163 -7.46 -7.81 5.51
CA PHE A 163 -6.29 -8.53 6.00
C PHE A 163 -5.59 -9.17 4.80
N ALA A 164 -4.30 -8.90 4.69
CA ALA A 164 -3.41 -9.53 3.72
C ALA A 164 -2.47 -10.49 4.46
N ALA A 165 -2.19 -11.62 3.84
CA ALA A 165 -1.27 -12.62 4.37
C ALA A 165 -0.43 -13.17 3.23
N GLU A 166 0.86 -13.49 3.51
CA GLU A 166 1.77 -14.02 2.50
C GLU A 166 2.84 -14.93 3.08
N TYR A 167 3.42 -15.72 2.17
CA TYR A 167 4.68 -16.40 2.30
C TYR A 167 5.65 -15.89 1.24
N ASN A 168 6.82 -15.43 1.65
CA ASN A 168 7.91 -15.06 0.75
C ASN A 168 8.86 -16.23 0.64
N VAL A 169 8.69 -17.05 -0.42
CA VAL A 169 9.35 -18.36 -0.56
C VAL A 169 10.67 -18.21 -1.32
N PRO A 170 11.84 -18.32 -0.65
CA PRO A 170 13.14 -18.16 -1.29
C PRO A 170 13.38 -19.19 -2.39
N GLY A 171 14.03 -18.78 -3.48
CA GLY A 171 14.41 -19.68 -4.58
C GLY A 171 13.25 -20.21 -5.41
N LEU A 172 12.00 -20.03 -4.98
CA LEU A 172 10.82 -20.43 -5.74
C LEU A 172 10.65 -19.50 -6.95
N ARG A 173 10.48 -20.08 -8.12
CA ARG A 173 10.16 -19.35 -9.35
C ARG A 173 8.86 -19.86 -9.91
N LEU A 174 7.78 -19.12 -9.66
CA LEU A 174 6.45 -19.37 -10.24
C LEU A 174 6.10 -18.23 -11.17
N GLU A 175 6.10 -18.51 -12.45
CA GLU A 175 5.68 -17.56 -13.47
C GLU A 175 4.43 -18.11 -14.20
N PRO A 176 3.59 -17.27 -14.76
CA PRO A 176 3.65 -15.80 -14.76
C PRO A 176 3.21 -15.18 -13.43
N LEU A 177 3.49 -13.87 -13.24
CA LEU A 177 2.84 -13.08 -12.21
C LEU A 177 1.32 -13.18 -12.40
N ARG A 178 0.60 -13.53 -11.33
CA ARG A 178 -0.85 -13.72 -11.43
C ARG A 178 -1.61 -13.27 -10.19
N ILE A 179 -2.83 -12.85 -10.43
CA ILE A 179 -3.86 -12.52 -9.46
C ILE A 179 -5.05 -13.44 -9.74
N GLU A 180 -5.57 -14.09 -8.72
CA GLU A 180 -6.69 -15.01 -8.85
C GLU A 180 -7.86 -14.60 -7.95
N CYS A 181 -9.01 -14.36 -8.56
CA CYS A 181 -10.25 -14.05 -7.86
C CYS A 181 -11.00 -15.34 -7.53
N ASP A 182 -11.24 -15.58 -6.26
CA ASP A 182 -12.02 -16.71 -5.74
C ASP A 182 -13.15 -16.21 -4.84
N PRO A 183 -14.24 -15.73 -5.45
CA PRO A 183 -15.34 -15.11 -4.69
C PRO A 183 -16.04 -16.07 -3.73
N GLY A 184 -15.98 -17.38 -3.97
CA GLY A 184 -16.53 -18.40 -3.07
C GLY A 184 -15.78 -18.52 -1.75
N ALA A 185 -14.45 -18.42 -1.80
CA ALA A 185 -13.57 -18.62 -0.65
C ALA A 185 -13.20 -17.31 0.05
N ILE A 186 -12.86 -16.26 -0.70
CA ILE A 186 -12.29 -15.02 -0.16
C ILE A 186 -13.08 -13.76 -0.54
N ALA A 187 -14.37 -13.92 -0.86
CA ALA A 187 -15.30 -12.83 -1.18
C ALA A 187 -14.77 -11.95 -2.34
N ASN A 188 -14.67 -10.64 -2.16
CA ASN A 188 -14.09 -9.70 -3.12
C ASN A 188 -12.58 -9.47 -2.92
N GLY A 189 -11.91 -10.41 -2.25
CA GLY A 189 -10.46 -10.49 -2.18
C GLY A 189 -9.85 -11.18 -3.38
N TYR A 190 -8.54 -11.40 -3.32
CA TYR A 190 -7.82 -12.16 -4.33
C TYR A 190 -6.60 -12.88 -3.75
N PHE A 191 -6.17 -13.92 -4.42
CA PHE A 191 -4.91 -14.62 -4.21
C PHE A 191 -3.89 -14.10 -5.23
N TRP A 192 -2.61 -14.07 -4.87
CA TRP A 192 -1.54 -13.64 -5.75
C TRP A 192 -0.35 -14.59 -5.77
N VAL A 193 0.36 -14.61 -6.89
CA VAL A 193 1.68 -15.18 -7.07
C VAL A 193 2.54 -14.12 -7.76
N PHE A 194 3.47 -13.52 -7.02
CA PHE A 194 4.31 -12.45 -7.52
C PHE A 194 5.77 -12.87 -7.46
N PRO A 195 6.39 -13.22 -8.61
CA PRO A 195 7.81 -13.52 -8.68
C PRO A 195 8.64 -12.26 -8.40
N HIS A 196 9.68 -12.44 -7.62
CA HIS A 196 10.76 -11.49 -7.36
C HIS A 196 12.09 -12.06 -7.82
N GLN A 197 13.17 -11.27 -7.77
CA GLN A 197 14.49 -11.75 -8.18
C GLN A 197 14.99 -12.93 -7.34
N ALA A 198 14.75 -12.92 -6.02
CA ALA A 198 15.27 -13.91 -5.09
C ALA A 198 14.22 -14.86 -4.49
N TYR A 199 12.93 -14.55 -4.62
CA TYR A 199 11.83 -15.30 -4.04
C TYR A 199 10.56 -15.14 -4.85
N THR A 200 9.53 -15.89 -4.52
CA THR A 200 8.16 -15.62 -4.98
C THR A 200 7.29 -15.31 -3.77
N SER A 201 6.58 -14.17 -3.80
CA SER A 201 5.52 -13.88 -2.84
C SER A 201 4.25 -14.61 -3.25
N VAL A 202 3.75 -15.45 -2.37
CA VAL A 202 2.47 -16.16 -2.52
C VAL A 202 1.57 -15.70 -1.39
N GLY A 203 0.44 -15.10 -1.71
CA GLY A 203 -0.39 -14.55 -0.66
C GLY A 203 -1.85 -14.36 -1.04
N ALA A 204 -2.63 -13.85 -0.10
CA ALA A 204 -4.05 -13.55 -0.30
C ALA A 204 -4.46 -12.33 0.53
N VAL A 205 -5.47 -11.62 0.05
CA VAL A 205 -6.09 -10.49 0.75
C VAL A 205 -7.60 -10.66 0.74
N ALA A 206 -8.25 -10.32 1.85
CA ALA A 206 -9.71 -10.37 1.94
C ALA A 206 -10.26 -9.32 2.92
N PRO A 207 -11.54 -8.92 2.79
CA PRO A 207 -12.20 -8.03 3.75
C PRO A 207 -12.34 -8.72 5.11
N LYS A 208 -11.72 -8.14 6.13
CA LYS A 208 -11.59 -8.72 7.48
C LYS A 208 -12.95 -9.00 8.16
N ARG A 209 -13.99 -8.25 7.80
CA ARG A 209 -15.35 -8.45 8.32
C ARG A 209 -16.08 -9.65 7.71
N VAL A 210 -15.65 -10.12 6.53
CA VAL A 210 -16.28 -11.22 5.79
C VAL A 210 -15.46 -12.50 5.91
N VAL A 211 -14.14 -12.38 5.84
CA VAL A 211 -13.20 -13.49 5.93
C VAL A 211 -12.28 -13.26 7.12
N ALA A 212 -12.41 -14.08 8.15
CA ALA A 212 -11.56 -13.98 9.33
C ALA A 212 -10.08 -14.28 8.96
N PRO A 213 -9.09 -13.64 9.62
CA PRO A 213 -7.67 -13.88 9.34
C PRO A 213 -7.25 -15.35 9.39
N ALA A 214 -7.78 -16.12 10.35
CA ALA A 214 -7.52 -17.56 10.42
C ALA A 214 -8.09 -18.36 9.24
N THR A 215 -9.25 -17.94 8.70
CA THR A 215 -9.83 -18.54 7.49
C THR A 215 -9.00 -18.20 6.27
N LEU A 216 -8.55 -16.95 6.14
CA LEU A 216 -7.67 -16.55 5.04
C LEU A 216 -6.33 -17.31 5.09
N ARG A 217 -5.78 -17.53 6.28
CA ARG A 217 -4.56 -18.34 6.44
C ARG A 217 -4.78 -19.77 5.93
N ARG A 218 -5.84 -20.45 6.37
CA ARG A 218 -6.14 -21.82 5.90
C ARG A 218 -6.34 -21.87 4.38
N TYR A 219 -7.01 -20.87 3.81
CA TYR A 219 -7.15 -20.75 2.36
C TYR A 219 -5.78 -20.64 1.69
N LEU A 220 -4.93 -19.74 2.16
CA LEU A 220 -3.58 -19.54 1.63
C LEU A 220 -2.74 -20.82 1.75
N ASP A 221 -2.81 -21.51 2.90
CA ASP A 221 -2.10 -22.77 3.13
C ASP A 221 -2.48 -23.84 2.11
N GLY A 222 -3.77 -24.04 1.88
CA GLY A 222 -4.27 -24.99 0.87
C GLY A 222 -3.89 -24.59 -0.56
N ARG A 223 -3.84 -23.29 -0.87
CA ARG A 223 -3.36 -22.80 -2.18
C ARG A 223 -1.87 -23.08 -2.38
N CYS A 224 -1.05 -22.87 -1.35
CA CYS A 224 0.38 -23.22 -1.38
C CYS A 224 0.59 -24.71 -1.63
N GLU A 225 -0.16 -25.58 -0.93
CA GLU A 225 -0.10 -27.04 -1.12
C GLU A 225 -0.48 -27.42 -2.56
N GLY A 226 -1.56 -26.83 -3.11
CA GLY A 226 -1.98 -27.07 -4.50
C GLY A 226 -0.98 -26.59 -5.55
N LEU A 227 -0.07 -25.69 -5.18
CA LEU A 227 1.04 -25.22 -6.03
C LEU A 227 2.35 -25.99 -5.80
N GLY A 228 2.37 -26.97 -4.90
CA GLY A 228 3.58 -27.68 -4.51
C GLY A 228 4.59 -26.80 -3.75
N VAL A 229 4.12 -25.73 -3.10
CA VAL A 229 4.97 -24.81 -2.35
C VAL A 229 5.24 -25.36 -0.96
N THR A 230 6.49 -25.72 -0.71
CA THR A 230 6.96 -26.09 0.64
C THR A 230 7.07 -24.83 1.50
N ARG A 231 6.44 -24.85 2.67
CA ARG A 231 6.37 -23.71 3.61
C ARG A 231 7.20 -23.94 4.88
N GLU A 232 7.93 -25.07 4.96
CA GLU A 232 8.84 -25.35 6.05
C GLU A 232 9.88 -24.22 6.12
N ASP A 233 10.06 -23.65 7.30
CA ASP A 233 10.97 -22.53 7.56
C ASP A 233 10.64 -21.19 6.86
N VAL A 234 9.47 -21.08 6.19
CA VAL A 234 9.01 -19.81 5.61
C VAL A 234 8.06 -19.14 6.59
N PRO A 235 8.38 -17.96 7.13
CA PRO A 235 7.53 -17.27 8.07
C PRO A 235 6.21 -16.84 7.41
N PHE A 236 5.11 -17.05 8.15
CA PHE A 236 3.82 -16.46 7.79
C PHE A 236 3.83 -14.98 8.14
N GLU A 237 3.59 -14.14 7.17
CA GLU A 237 3.46 -12.70 7.36
C GLU A 237 2.00 -12.26 7.15
N GLY A 238 1.56 -11.28 7.95
CA GLY A 238 0.21 -10.74 7.80
C GLY A 238 0.11 -9.29 8.23
N ALA A 239 -0.74 -8.53 7.56
CA ALA A 239 -0.98 -7.12 7.86
C ALA A 239 -2.43 -6.72 7.64
N THR A 240 -2.89 -5.78 8.47
CA THR A 240 -4.16 -5.07 8.25
C THR A 240 -3.94 -3.93 7.24
N LEU A 241 -4.91 -3.74 6.35
CA LEU A 241 -4.98 -2.64 5.40
C LEU A 241 -6.18 -1.76 5.78
N GLU A 242 -5.98 -0.45 5.92
CA GLU A 242 -7.08 0.51 6.09
C GLU A 242 -7.52 1.02 4.72
N VAL A 243 -8.76 0.79 4.38
CA VAL A 243 -9.32 1.17 3.07
C VAL A 243 -10.40 2.25 3.16
N ALA A 244 -10.76 2.72 4.35
CA ALA A 244 -11.66 3.85 4.50
C ALA A 244 -10.86 5.15 4.46
N TYR A 245 -11.16 6.02 3.49
CA TYR A 245 -10.49 7.32 3.38
C TYR A 245 -10.96 8.28 4.47
N HIS A 246 -10.02 8.90 5.17
CA HIS A 246 -10.25 9.78 6.32
C HIS A 246 -9.92 11.25 6.05
N GLY A 247 -9.26 11.55 4.95
CA GLY A 247 -8.70 12.87 4.67
C GLY A 247 -7.19 12.92 4.92
N CYS A 248 -6.54 13.95 4.36
CA CYS A 248 -5.11 14.16 4.52
C CYS A 248 -4.77 15.35 5.43
N HIS A 249 -5.69 16.30 5.62
CA HIS A 249 -5.40 17.56 6.33
C HIS A 249 -6.43 17.80 7.43
N PHE A 250 -5.95 18.17 8.62
CA PHE A 250 -6.76 18.40 9.82
C PHE A 250 -6.33 19.71 10.49
N PRO A 251 -7.20 20.31 11.32
CA PRO A 251 -6.86 21.51 12.08
C PRO A 251 -5.60 21.31 12.94
N GLY A 252 -4.94 22.40 13.26
CA GLY A 252 -3.80 22.39 14.18
C GLY A 252 -2.46 21.96 13.55
N GLY A 253 -2.39 21.76 12.23
CA GLY A 253 -1.15 21.32 11.56
C GLY A 253 -0.96 19.79 11.61
N VAL A 254 -2.05 19.04 11.73
CA VAL A 254 -2.02 17.58 11.71
C VAL A 254 -2.38 17.07 10.32
N HIS A 255 -1.61 16.08 9.84
CA HIS A 255 -1.80 15.51 8.51
C HIS A 255 -1.74 13.99 8.56
N LEU A 256 -2.42 13.32 7.62
CA LEU A 256 -2.33 11.88 7.40
C LEU A 256 -1.91 11.60 5.96
N ALA A 257 -1.06 10.59 5.76
CA ALA A 257 -0.63 10.16 4.44
C ALA A 257 -0.57 8.62 4.35
N GLY A 258 -0.71 8.09 3.14
CA GLY A 258 -0.68 6.66 2.90
C GLY A 258 -1.79 5.89 3.63
N ASP A 259 -1.46 4.72 4.16
CA ASP A 259 -2.42 3.84 4.83
C ASP A 259 -3.06 4.50 6.06
N ALA A 260 -2.36 5.42 6.72
CA ALA A 260 -2.93 6.18 7.85
C ALA A 260 -4.12 7.03 7.43
N ALA A 261 -4.11 7.59 6.21
CA ALA A 261 -5.21 8.31 5.61
C ALA A 261 -6.27 7.39 4.96
N GLY A 262 -6.03 6.07 4.89
CA GLY A 262 -6.95 5.10 4.29
C GLY A 262 -7.05 5.21 2.77
N VAL A 263 -5.95 5.50 2.09
CA VAL A 263 -5.95 5.72 0.63
C VAL A 263 -5.78 4.45 -0.21
N ILE A 264 -5.60 3.28 0.41
CA ILE A 264 -5.51 2.00 -0.30
C ILE A 264 -6.80 1.71 -1.07
N SER A 265 -6.67 1.20 -2.30
CA SER A 265 -7.81 0.70 -3.06
C SER A 265 -8.40 -0.55 -2.41
N SER A 266 -9.70 -0.58 -2.14
CA SER A 266 -10.38 -1.76 -1.63
C SER A 266 -10.65 -2.83 -2.70
N LEU A 267 -10.35 -2.56 -3.97
CA LEU A 267 -10.48 -3.50 -5.07
C LEU A 267 -9.16 -4.17 -5.43
N THR A 268 -8.11 -3.36 -5.61
CA THR A 268 -6.80 -3.82 -6.09
C THR A 268 -5.76 -3.94 -4.97
N ALA A 269 -6.08 -3.51 -3.74
CA ALA A 269 -5.15 -3.36 -2.61
C ALA A 269 -3.89 -2.54 -2.95
N GLU A 270 -3.92 -1.76 -4.04
CA GLU A 270 -2.82 -0.87 -4.41
C GLU A 270 -2.67 0.24 -3.39
N GLY A 271 -1.50 0.29 -2.74
CA GLY A 271 -1.19 1.24 -1.69
C GLY A 271 0.08 2.05 -1.95
N ILE A 272 1.10 1.50 -2.65
CA ILE A 272 2.40 2.18 -2.83
C ILE A 272 2.25 3.47 -3.62
N TYR A 273 1.57 3.44 -4.78
CA TYR A 273 1.26 4.65 -5.56
C TYR A 273 0.53 5.70 -4.73
N ALA A 274 -0.54 5.26 -4.07
CA ALA A 274 -1.35 6.14 -3.23
C ALA A 274 -0.54 6.78 -2.10
N ALA A 275 0.37 6.02 -1.48
CA ALA A 275 1.27 6.50 -0.43
C ALA A 275 2.24 7.57 -0.97
N LEU A 276 2.81 7.36 -2.15
CA LEU A 276 3.72 8.32 -2.79
C LEU A 276 3.03 9.64 -3.10
N VAL A 277 1.88 9.59 -3.81
CA VAL A 277 1.19 10.81 -4.25
C VAL A 277 0.57 11.59 -3.08
N THR A 278 0.02 10.90 -2.07
CA THR A 278 -0.51 11.58 -0.88
C THR A 278 0.61 12.12 0.01
N GLY A 279 1.75 11.43 0.10
CA GLY A 279 2.92 11.95 0.80
C GLY A 279 3.46 13.22 0.14
N GLU A 280 3.56 13.24 -1.19
CA GLU A 280 3.95 14.44 -1.95
C GLU A 280 2.96 15.58 -1.75
N GLU A 281 1.65 15.30 -1.83
CA GLU A 281 0.63 16.32 -1.61
C GLU A 281 0.69 16.92 -0.22
N VAL A 282 0.78 16.09 0.82
CA VAL A 282 0.87 16.58 2.21
C VAL A 282 2.06 17.54 2.35
N ALA A 283 3.23 17.16 1.84
CA ALA A 283 4.40 18.03 1.89
C ALA A 283 4.19 19.33 1.12
N ARG A 284 3.65 19.27 -0.10
CA ARG A 284 3.37 20.46 -0.91
C ARG A 284 2.34 21.39 -0.26
N THR A 285 1.28 20.84 0.34
CA THR A 285 0.27 21.63 1.04
C THR A 285 0.83 22.33 2.28
N ILE A 286 1.80 21.69 2.97
CA ILE A 286 2.52 22.33 4.09
C ILE A 286 3.34 23.51 3.59
N LEU A 287 4.05 23.35 2.48
CA LEU A 287 4.88 24.41 1.88
C LEU A 287 4.03 25.53 1.24
N GLU A 288 2.97 25.12 0.56
CA GLU A 288 2.07 26.02 -0.16
C GLU A 288 0.61 25.55 0.01
N PRO A 289 -0.16 26.14 0.94
CA PRO A 289 -1.52 25.66 1.28
C PRO A 289 -2.53 25.66 0.12
N ARG A 290 -2.25 26.32 -0.98
CA ARG A 290 -3.09 26.35 -2.18
C ARG A 290 -2.51 25.57 -3.36
N ALA A 291 -1.43 24.82 -3.15
CA ALA A 291 -0.84 24.01 -4.20
C ALA A 291 -1.85 23.00 -4.76
N PRO A 292 -1.95 22.87 -6.09
CA PRO A 292 -2.84 21.86 -6.68
C PRO A 292 -2.33 20.46 -6.43
N ALA A 293 -3.25 19.52 -6.20
CA ALA A 293 -2.96 18.11 -5.94
C ALA A 293 -3.61 17.19 -7.01
N PRO A 294 -3.25 17.33 -8.29
CA PRO A 294 -3.95 16.65 -9.38
C PRO A 294 -3.81 15.11 -9.29
N LYS A 295 -2.65 14.60 -8.89
CA LYS A 295 -2.41 13.15 -8.79
C LYS A 295 -3.25 12.52 -7.69
N THR A 296 -3.28 13.11 -6.51
CA THR A 296 -4.10 12.63 -5.38
C THR A 296 -5.59 12.78 -5.69
N THR A 297 -6.00 13.89 -6.30
CA THR A 297 -7.40 14.09 -6.70
C THR A 297 -7.85 13.02 -7.70
N SER A 298 -7.03 12.71 -8.70
CA SER A 298 -7.27 11.64 -9.67
C SER A 298 -7.35 10.28 -8.95
N TRP A 299 -6.37 9.97 -8.11
CA TRP A 299 -6.36 8.73 -7.35
C TRP A 299 -7.60 8.56 -6.46
N LEU A 300 -7.99 9.59 -5.72
CA LEU A 300 -9.17 9.55 -4.85
C LEU A 300 -10.49 9.40 -5.64
N ARG A 301 -10.53 9.90 -6.88
CA ARG A 301 -11.65 9.66 -7.79
C ARG A 301 -11.73 8.19 -8.20
N THR A 302 -10.62 7.62 -8.62
CA THR A 302 -10.49 6.18 -8.94
C THR A 302 -10.81 5.32 -7.72
N LYS A 303 -10.23 5.63 -6.57
CA LYS A 303 -10.51 4.93 -5.31
C LYS A 303 -12.00 4.91 -4.96
N ARG A 304 -12.72 6.03 -5.15
CA ARG A 304 -14.17 6.07 -4.89
C ARG A 304 -14.93 5.07 -5.76
N TRP A 305 -14.53 4.90 -7.02
CA TRP A 305 -15.10 3.89 -7.91
C TRP A 305 -14.73 2.47 -7.48
N HIS A 306 -13.48 2.23 -7.16
CA HIS A 306 -13.03 0.95 -6.60
C HIS A 306 -13.79 0.58 -5.33
N ASP A 307 -13.99 1.54 -4.43
CA ASP A 307 -14.72 1.32 -3.18
C ASP A 307 -16.23 1.04 -3.40
N ARG A 308 -16.85 1.62 -4.43
CA ARG A 308 -18.24 1.31 -4.81
C ARG A 308 -18.36 -0.10 -5.37
N LEU A 309 -17.49 -0.43 -6.33
CA LEU A 309 -17.47 -1.74 -6.96
C LEU A 309 -17.15 -2.84 -5.93
N SER A 310 -16.13 -2.63 -5.10
CA SER A 310 -15.75 -3.56 -4.05
C SER A 310 -16.89 -3.84 -3.07
N ARG A 311 -17.66 -2.81 -2.66
CA ARG A 311 -18.85 -2.99 -1.80
C ARG A 311 -19.95 -3.80 -2.50
N TRP A 312 -20.10 -3.63 -3.79
CA TRP A 312 -21.08 -4.37 -4.58
C TRP A 312 -20.67 -5.84 -4.75
N LEU A 313 -19.39 -6.09 -5.08
CA LEU A 313 -18.79 -7.42 -5.15
C LEU A 313 -18.79 -8.17 -3.80
N ALA A 314 -18.80 -7.46 -2.68
CA ALA A 314 -18.88 -8.07 -1.35
C ALA A 314 -20.26 -8.66 -1.04
N ARG A 315 -21.33 -8.33 -1.79
CA ARG A 315 -22.69 -8.81 -1.56
C ARG A 315 -22.87 -10.21 -2.14
N PRO A 316 -23.22 -11.25 -1.36
CA PRO A 316 -23.36 -12.63 -1.86
C PRO A 316 -24.34 -12.75 -3.05
N ALA A 317 -25.45 -12.02 -3.02
CA ALA A 317 -26.52 -12.11 -4.04
C ALA A 317 -26.08 -11.62 -5.45
N THR A 318 -25.10 -10.73 -5.54
CA THR A 318 -24.65 -10.13 -6.82
C THR A 318 -23.25 -10.57 -7.22
N ARG A 319 -22.50 -11.09 -6.27
CA ARG A 319 -21.06 -11.38 -6.39
C ARG A 319 -20.75 -12.28 -7.59
N ASP A 320 -21.34 -13.48 -7.64
CA ASP A 320 -20.98 -14.49 -8.64
C ASP A 320 -21.36 -14.04 -10.05
N ARG A 321 -22.53 -13.37 -10.20
CA ARG A 321 -22.96 -12.81 -11.49
C ARG A 321 -22.01 -11.70 -11.95
N THR A 322 -21.55 -10.84 -11.01
CA THR A 322 -20.66 -9.73 -11.34
C THR A 322 -19.27 -10.20 -11.71
N PHE A 323 -18.72 -11.17 -10.98
CA PHE A 323 -17.45 -11.78 -11.35
C PHE A 323 -17.55 -12.51 -12.70
N GLY A 324 -18.67 -13.20 -12.98
CA GLY A 324 -18.94 -13.81 -14.27
C GLY A 324 -18.97 -12.79 -15.42
N LEU A 325 -19.67 -11.67 -15.21
CA LEU A 325 -19.72 -10.58 -16.19
C LEU A 325 -18.33 -9.96 -16.40
N PHE A 326 -17.61 -9.71 -15.31
CA PHE A 326 -16.26 -9.14 -15.36
C PHE A 326 -15.29 -10.05 -16.12
N ALA A 327 -15.35 -11.36 -15.88
CA ALA A 327 -14.59 -12.35 -16.63
C ALA A 327 -14.93 -12.32 -18.12
N SER A 328 -16.22 -12.29 -18.47
CA SER A 328 -16.67 -12.22 -19.87
C SER A 328 -16.25 -10.94 -20.58
N VAL A 329 -16.28 -9.79 -19.88
CA VAL A 329 -15.76 -8.51 -20.40
C VAL A 329 -14.25 -8.59 -20.61
N ALA A 330 -13.51 -9.17 -19.65
CA ALA A 330 -12.06 -9.36 -19.74
C ALA A 330 -11.64 -10.34 -20.85
N GLU A 331 -12.48 -11.31 -21.22
CA GLU A 331 -12.28 -12.21 -22.36
C GLU A 331 -12.49 -11.51 -23.71
N THR A 332 -13.27 -10.42 -23.74
CA THR A 332 -13.58 -9.68 -24.95
C THR A 332 -12.39 -8.83 -25.39
N ARG A 333 -11.74 -9.18 -26.50
CA ARG A 333 -10.43 -8.64 -26.93
C ARG A 333 -10.35 -7.10 -26.99
N TRP A 334 -11.38 -6.44 -27.48
CA TRP A 334 -11.42 -4.98 -27.62
C TRP A 334 -11.73 -4.23 -26.31
N LEU A 335 -12.27 -4.92 -25.29
CA LEU A 335 -12.54 -4.37 -23.96
C LEU A 335 -11.37 -4.55 -22.97
N ARG A 336 -10.40 -5.39 -23.29
CA ARG A 336 -9.25 -5.68 -22.41
C ARG A 336 -8.42 -4.44 -22.10
N ARG A 337 -8.09 -3.63 -23.12
CA ARG A 337 -7.33 -2.41 -22.95
C ARG A 337 -8.03 -1.38 -22.05
N PRO A 338 -9.29 -0.98 -22.31
CA PRO A 338 -10.02 -0.09 -21.42
C PRO A 338 -10.10 -0.61 -20.00
N LEU A 339 -10.37 -1.91 -19.83
CA LEU A 339 -10.49 -2.55 -18.53
C LEU A 339 -9.15 -2.55 -17.76
N ALA A 340 -8.07 -2.96 -18.41
CA ALA A 340 -6.73 -2.96 -17.80
C ALA A 340 -6.28 -1.53 -17.45
N SER A 341 -6.48 -0.58 -18.34
CA SER A 341 -6.17 0.83 -18.08
C SER A 341 -6.94 1.36 -16.88
N TRP A 342 -8.24 1.08 -16.81
CA TRP A 342 -9.08 1.51 -15.69
C TRP A 342 -8.67 0.85 -14.35
N LEU A 343 -8.32 -0.44 -14.35
CA LEU A 343 -7.90 -1.15 -13.14
C LEU A 343 -6.53 -0.72 -12.62
N LEU A 344 -5.57 -0.49 -13.53
CA LEU A 344 -4.16 -0.33 -13.17
C LEU A 344 -3.68 1.13 -13.24
N ASN A 345 -4.26 1.93 -14.11
CA ASN A 345 -3.82 3.31 -14.34
C ASN A 345 -4.82 4.36 -13.84
N GLY A 346 -6.07 3.98 -13.59
CA GLY A 346 -7.13 4.85 -13.02
C GLY A 346 -7.63 5.88 -13.97
#